data_a6eb178925b97b5855e8209eeaef46d2
#
_entry.id   a6eb178925b97b5855e8209eeaef46d2
#
_cell.length_a   1.000
_cell.length_b   1.000
_cell.length_c   1.000
_cell.angle_alpha   90.00
_cell.angle_beta   90.00
_cell.angle_gamma   90.00
#
_symmetry.space_group_name_H-M   'P 1'
#
loop_
_entity.id
_entity.type
_entity.pdbx_description
1 polymer ?
#
loop_
_entity_poly.entity_id
_entity_poly.type
_entity_poly.pdbx_seq_one_letter_code
_entity_poly.pdbx_strand_id
1 'polypeptide(L)'
;MKLLFLLFFLSISSYAHTKDCINYEDSESNPISGELKVIPTHMFYGHGDIIDNYFFFLDKNTCFSTEYGDWDIKQVQVILSEEQLKKIDQITYKKITMEIEDWMVGETQSWKTRIGILKAKFR
;
A
#
# COMPACT_ATOMS: atom_id res chain seq x y z
N MET A 1 1.01 43.41 -19.80
CA MET A 1 2.15 43.07 -18.97
C MET A 1 1.75 42.63 -17.55
N LYS A 2 0.88 43.38 -16.89
CA LYS A 2 0.41 42.98 -15.55
C LYS A 2 -0.37 41.68 -15.53
N LEU A 3 -1.10 41.34 -16.58
CA LEU A 3 -1.84 40.10 -16.72
C LEU A 3 -0.94 38.87 -16.84
N LEU A 4 0.18 38.97 -17.55
CA LEU A 4 1.16 37.93 -17.69
C LEU A 4 1.84 37.58 -16.34
N PHE A 5 2.05 38.58 -15.51
CA PHE A 5 2.65 38.41 -14.20
C PHE A 5 1.72 37.66 -13.24
N LEU A 6 0.43 37.96 -13.30
CA LEU A 6 -0.60 37.26 -12.51
C LEU A 6 -0.75 35.81 -12.91
N LEU A 7 -0.69 35.51 -14.20
CA LEU A 7 -0.73 34.13 -14.70
C LEU A 7 0.49 33.32 -14.25
N PHE A 8 1.66 33.98 -14.17
CA PHE A 8 2.88 33.33 -13.68
C PHE A 8 2.76 32.93 -12.20
N PHE A 9 2.18 33.77 -11.36
CA PHE A 9 1.94 33.47 -9.95
C PHE A 9 0.95 32.32 -9.76
N LEU A 10 -0.10 32.25 -10.57
CA LEU A 10 -1.06 31.16 -10.53
C LEU A 10 -0.43 29.83 -10.92
N SER A 11 0.50 29.85 -11.87
CA SER A 11 1.25 28.64 -12.26
C SER A 11 2.13 28.13 -11.15
N ILE A 12 2.79 28.99 -10.40
CA ILE A 12 3.67 28.62 -9.28
C ILE A 12 2.84 27.99 -8.15
N SER A 13 1.67 28.53 -7.86
CA SER A 13 0.84 27.98 -6.78
C SER A 13 0.29 26.61 -7.10
N SER A 14 0.14 26.25 -8.38
CA SER A 14 -0.30 24.89 -8.75
C SER A 14 0.78 23.82 -8.53
N TYR A 15 2.05 24.18 -8.42
CA TYR A 15 3.14 23.24 -8.11
C TYR A 15 3.31 23.00 -6.60
N ALA A 16 2.60 23.72 -5.77
CA ALA A 16 2.67 23.57 -4.32
C ALA A 16 1.78 22.44 -3.78
N HIS A 17 1.17 21.64 -4.64
CA HIS A 17 0.39 20.50 -4.22
C HIS A 17 1.27 19.42 -3.60
N THR A 18 0.99 19.12 -2.34
CA THR A 18 1.58 17.99 -1.67
C THR A 18 0.95 16.70 -2.20
N LYS A 19 1.74 15.63 -2.25
CA LYS A 19 1.22 14.31 -2.59
C LYS A 19 0.19 13.88 -1.55
N ASP A 20 -0.89 13.27 -2.02
CA ASP A 20 -1.85 12.63 -1.13
C ASP A 20 -1.26 11.30 -0.65
N CYS A 21 -0.72 11.31 0.55
CA CYS A 21 -0.15 10.12 1.16
C CYS A 21 -1.12 9.50 2.15
N ILE A 22 -1.13 8.18 2.21
CA ILE A 22 -1.89 7.45 3.22
C ILE A 22 -1.21 7.66 4.57
N ASN A 23 -1.94 8.21 5.53
CA ASN A 23 -1.46 8.48 6.88
C ASN A 23 -1.94 7.41 7.85
N TYR A 24 -1.13 7.14 8.85
CA TYR A 24 -1.45 6.18 9.90
C TYR A 24 -2.71 6.56 10.68
N GLU A 25 -2.95 7.85 10.84
CA GLU A 25 -4.08 8.38 11.61
C GLU A 25 -5.38 8.51 10.82
N ASP A 26 -5.36 8.26 9.52
CA ASP A 26 -6.56 8.32 8.70
C ASP A 26 -7.53 7.22 9.10
N SER A 27 -8.71 7.62 9.56
CA SER A 27 -9.78 6.70 9.93
C SER A 27 -10.64 6.29 8.74
N GLU A 28 -10.45 6.90 7.59
CA GLU A 28 -11.20 6.59 6.38
C GLU A 28 -10.49 5.51 5.58
N SER A 29 -11.27 4.67 4.91
CA SER A 29 -10.72 3.65 4.04
C SER A 29 -10.01 4.28 2.85
N ASN A 30 -8.84 3.74 2.51
CA ASN A 30 -8.06 4.16 1.36
C ASN A 30 -8.13 3.04 0.31
N PRO A 31 -9.06 3.14 -0.67
CA PRO A 31 -9.16 2.11 -1.69
C PRO A 31 -8.01 2.24 -2.69
N ILE A 32 -7.32 1.13 -2.93
CA ILE A 32 -6.25 1.05 -3.92
C ILE A 32 -6.46 -0.19 -4.79
N SER A 33 -6.15 -0.06 -6.06
CA SER A 33 -6.31 -1.14 -7.03
C SER A 33 -5.01 -1.88 -7.24
N GLY A 34 -5.13 -3.17 -7.47
CA GLY A 34 -3.98 -4.01 -7.71
C GLY A 34 -4.36 -5.47 -7.80
N GLU A 35 -3.40 -6.33 -7.53
CA GLU A 35 -3.55 -7.77 -7.64
C GLU A 35 -2.92 -8.45 -6.44
N LEU A 36 -3.68 -9.32 -5.79
CA LEU A 36 -3.22 -10.11 -4.65
C LEU A 36 -2.60 -11.41 -5.17
N LYS A 37 -1.39 -11.72 -4.71
CA LYS A 37 -0.69 -12.94 -5.10
C LYS A 37 -0.22 -13.70 -3.87
N VAL A 38 -0.19 -15.02 -4.00
CA VAL A 38 0.34 -15.92 -2.98
C VAL A 38 1.76 -16.31 -3.38
N ILE A 39 2.72 -16.00 -2.53
CA ILE A 39 4.13 -16.28 -2.82
C ILE A 39 4.72 -17.04 -1.64
N PRO A 40 5.16 -18.30 -1.83
CA PRO A 40 5.88 -19.01 -0.78
C PRO A 40 7.21 -18.33 -0.48
N THR A 41 7.45 -18.04 0.80
CA THR A 41 8.70 -17.41 1.23
C THR A 41 9.16 -18.03 2.53
N HIS A 42 10.45 -17.93 2.84
CA HIS A 42 10.96 -18.32 4.14
C HIS A 42 10.36 -17.43 5.24
N MET A 43 10.07 -18.04 6.39
CA MET A 43 9.53 -17.33 7.55
C MET A 43 10.44 -16.16 7.96
N PHE A 44 11.76 -16.37 7.91
CA PHE A 44 12.78 -15.37 8.16
C PHE A 44 13.64 -15.15 6.91
N TYR A 45 14.45 -14.12 6.88
CA TYR A 45 15.33 -13.85 5.75
C TYR A 45 16.27 -15.04 5.48
N GLY A 46 15.99 -15.74 4.38
CA GLY A 46 16.82 -16.82 3.88
C GLY A 46 16.82 -18.11 4.71
N HIS A 47 16.02 -18.19 5.78
CA HIS A 47 15.93 -19.40 6.60
C HIS A 47 14.55 -19.52 7.27
N GLY A 48 14.34 -20.66 7.96
CA GLY A 48 13.06 -21.01 8.54
C GLY A 48 12.19 -21.78 7.55
N ASP A 49 11.00 -22.15 7.98
CA ASP A 49 10.04 -22.85 7.16
C ASP A 49 9.56 -21.96 6.01
N ILE A 50 9.24 -22.59 4.88
CA ILE A 50 8.61 -21.91 3.76
C ILE A 50 7.12 -21.89 4.01
N ILE A 51 6.53 -20.69 4.04
CA ILE A 51 5.10 -20.50 4.27
C ILE A 51 4.53 -19.64 3.14
N ASP A 52 3.23 -19.76 2.91
CA ASP A 52 2.54 -18.89 1.97
C ASP A 52 2.39 -17.51 2.59
N ASN A 53 2.90 -16.52 1.89
CA ASN A 53 2.69 -15.10 2.20
C ASN A 53 1.88 -14.46 1.09
N TYR A 54 1.15 -13.43 1.45
CA TYR A 54 0.23 -12.76 0.55
C TYR A 54 0.73 -11.35 0.29
N PHE A 55 0.84 -11.00 -0.99
CA PHE A 55 1.36 -9.71 -1.41
C PHE A 55 0.37 -9.04 -2.35
N PHE A 56 0.08 -7.78 -2.08
CA PHE A 56 -0.74 -6.97 -2.97
C PHE A 56 0.18 -6.10 -3.82
N PHE A 57 0.11 -6.30 -5.12
CA PHE A 57 0.89 -5.55 -6.10
C PHE A 57 0.03 -4.40 -6.61
N LEU A 58 0.41 -3.20 -6.25
CA LEU A 58 -0.34 -1.98 -6.55
C LEU A 58 -0.21 -1.63 -8.03
N ASP A 59 -1.31 -1.21 -8.65
CA ASP A 59 -1.30 -0.75 -10.04
C ASP A 59 -0.43 0.48 -10.21
N LYS A 60 -0.41 1.35 -9.21
CA LYS A 60 0.37 2.59 -9.18
C LYS A 60 1.16 2.66 -7.89
N ASN A 61 2.32 3.30 -7.95
CA ASN A 61 3.04 3.65 -6.73
C ASN A 61 2.13 4.48 -5.83
N THR A 62 2.01 4.06 -4.58
CA THR A 62 1.16 4.71 -3.60
C THR A 62 2.03 5.26 -2.47
N CYS A 63 1.81 6.52 -2.12
CA CYS A 63 2.55 7.16 -1.06
C CYS A 63 2.00 6.76 0.30
N PHE A 64 2.89 6.33 1.19
CA PHE A 64 2.59 6.11 2.61
C PHE A 64 3.41 7.09 3.43
N SER A 65 2.75 7.87 4.28
CA SER A 65 3.42 8.79 5.19
C SER A 65 3.76 8.04 6.48
N THR A 66 5.05 7.88 6.74
CA THR A 66 5.56 7.14 7.89
C THR A 66 6.35 8.06 8.82
N GLU A 67 6.68 7.57 10.01
CA GLU A 67 7.57 8.29 10.94
C GLU A 67 8.98 8.49 10.36
N TYR A 68 9.35 7.71 9.35
CA TYR A 68 10.65 7.81 8.65
C TYR A 68 10.58 8.65 7.37
N GLY A 69 9.42 9.23 7.05
CA GLY A 69 9.19 10.02 5.86
C GLY A 69 8.12 9.43 4.95
N ASP A 70 7.94 10.04 3.80
CA ASP A 70 6.98 9.61 2.80
C ASP A 70 7.63 8.61 1.86
N TRP A 71 7.01 7.44 1.71
CA TRP A 71 7.53 6.36 0.87
C TRP A 71 6.57 6.06 -0.27
N ASP A 72 7.13 5.96 -1.48
CA ASP A 72 6.38 5.46 -2.64
C ASP A 72 6.48 3.93 -2.65
N ILE A 73 5.34 3.28 -2.51
CA ILE A 73 5.25 1.83 -2.34
C ILE A 73 4.57 1.20 -3.55
N LYS A 74 5.12 0.11 -4.05
CA LYS A 74 4.58 -0.65 -5.18
C LYS A 74 3.95 -1.96 -4.77
N GLN A 75 4.42 -2.57 -3.69
CA GLN A 75 3.86 -3.81 -3.18
C GLN A 75 3.85 -3.81 -1.67
N VAL A 76 2.86 -4.46 -1.10
CA VAL A 76 2.70 -4.60 0.35
C VAL A 76 2.38 -6.04 0.69
N GLN A 77 2.94 -6.53 1.80
CA GLN A 77 2.55 -7.81 2.37
C GLN A 77 1.24 -7.61 3.14
N VAL A 78 0.34 -8.57 3.02
CA VAL A 78 -1.00 -8.47 3.60
C VAL A 78 -1.26 -9.66 4.52
N ILE A 79 -1.78 -9.37 5.70
CA ILE A 79 -2.32 -10.40 6.59
C ILE A 79 -3.79 -10.62 6.23
N LEU A 80 -4.16 -11.85 5.92
CA LEU A 80 -5.53 -12.20 5.58
C LEU A 80 -6.25 -12.81 6.78
N SER A 81 -7.53 -12.47 6.92
CA SER A 81 -8.40 -13.11 7.90
C SER A 81 -8.72 -14.55 7.50
N GLU A 82 -9.23 -15.35 8.43
CA GLU A 82 -9.66 -16.71 8.13
C GLU A 82 -10.73 -16.75 7.04
N GLU A 83 -11.66 -15.81 7.05
CA GLU A 83 -12.70 -15.72 6.03
C GLU A 83 -12.14 -15.38 4.66
N GLN A 84 -11.15 -14.49 4.61
CA GLN A 84 -10.46 -14.15 3.36
C GLN A 84 -9.67 -15.33 2.82
N LEU A 85 -9.03 -16.10 3.70
CA LEU A 85 -8.31 -17.32 3.33
C LEU A 85 -9.24 -18.36 2.73
N LYS A 86 -10.45 -18.50 3.22
CA LYS A 86 -11.45 -19.41 2.65
C LYS A 86 -11.88 -19.01 1.24
N LYS A 87 -11.75 -17.73 0.90
CA LYS A 87 -12.11 -17.17 -0.40
C LYS A 87 -10.89 -16.81 -1.25
N ILE A 88 -9.73 -17.38 -0.91
CA ILE A 88 -8.46 -16.99 -1.53
C ILE A 88 -8.48 -17.08 -3.06
N ASP A 89 -9.11 -18.10 -3.61
CA ASP A 89 -9.21 -18.27 -5.05
C ASP A 89 -10.06 -17.20 -5.74
N GLN A 90 -10.93 -16.55 -4.99
CA GLN A 90 -11.81 -15.52 -5.51
C GLN A 90 -11.17 -14.13 -5.50
N ILE A 91 -10.11 -13.93 -4.70
CA ILE A 91 -9.48 -12.62 -4.51
C ILE A 91 -8.03 -12.56 -5.00
N THR A 92 -7.47 -13.68 -5.50
CA THR A 92 -6.08 -13.72 -5.99
C THR A 92 -6.01 -13.75 -7.49
N TYR A 93 -4.87 -13.28 -8.04
CA TYR A 93 -4.50 -13.33 -9.45
C TYR A 93 -5.50 -12.67 -10.39
N LYS A 94 -6.14 -11.64 -9.91
CA LYS A 94 -7.03 -10.80 -10.70
C LYS A 94 -7.04 -9.39 -10.12
N LYS A 95 -7.45 -8.44 -10.92
CA LYS A 95 -7.53 -7.04 -10.50
C LYS A 95 -8.68 -6.86 -9.51
N ILE A 96 -8.36 -6.37 -8.32
CA ILE A 96 -9.32 -6.09 -7.26
C ILE A 96 -8.97 -4.78 -6.58
N THR A 97 -9.88 -4.30 -5.77
CA THR A 97 -9.66 -3.13 -4.92
C THR A 97 -9.45 -3.57 -3.48
N MET A 98 -8.39 -3.07 -2.86
CA MET A 98 -8.10 -3.27 -1.45
C MET A 98 -8.43 -1.99 -0.69
N GLU A 99 -9.24 -2.11 0.35
CA GLU A 99 -9.50 -1.02 1.30
C GLU A 99 -8.70 -1.28 2.57
N ILE A 100 -7.71 -0.42 2.82
CA ILE A 100 -6.84 -0.56 3.99
C ILE A 100 -7.55 -0.07 5.24
N GLU A 101 -7.64 -0.92 6.25
CA GLU A 101 -8.20 -0.56 7.56
C GLU A 101 -7.10 -0.37 8.61
N ASP A 102 -6.00 -1.09 8.50
CA ASP A 102 -4.87 -0.97 9.41
C ASP A 102 -3.58 -1.39 8.72
N TRP A 103 -2.51 -0.68 8.99
CA TRP A 103 -1.20 -0.94 8.39
C TRP A 103 -0.07 -0.52 9.32
N MET A 104 1.13 -1.01 9.06
CA MET A 104 2.32 -0.67 9.83
C MET A 104 3.57 -0.66 8.96
N VAL A 105 4.63 -0.07 9.47
CA VAL A 105 5.97 -0.19 8.89
C VAL A 105 6.52 -1.56 9.24
N GLY A 106 7.01 -2.29 8.22
CA GLY A 106 7.56 -3.62 8.39
C GLY A 106 9.00 -3.56 8.90
N GLU A 107 9.17 -3.64 10.21
CA GLU A 107 10.48 -3.50 10.86
C GLU A 107 11.13 -4.82 11.25
N THR A 108 10.40 -5.93 11.17
CA THR A 108 10.89 -7.24 11.60
C THR A 108 11.18 -8.16 10.41
N GLN A 109 11.94 -9.22 10.66
CA GLN A 109 12.29 -10.20 9.61
C GLN A 109 11.08 -10.97 9.07
N SER A 110 9.98 -11.00 9.80
CA SER A 110 8.75 -11.64 9.34
C SER A 110 8.02 -10.83 8.27
N TRP A 111 8.31 -9.53 8.14
CA TRP A 111 7.78 -8.70 7.07
C TRP A 111 8.73 -8.71 5.88
N LYS A 112 8.19 -8.94 4.69
CA LYS A 112 8.95 -8.99 3.42
C LYS A 112 8.86 -7.69 2.64
N THR A 113 8.01 -6.76 3.07
CA THR A 113 7.84 -5.44 2.45
C THR A 113 7.98 -4.34 3.49
N ARG A 114 8.28 -3.14 3.04
CA ARG A 114 8.48 -1.98 3.93
C ARG A 114 7.20 -1.57 4.64
N ILE A 115 6.05 -1.82 4.02
CA ILE A 115 4.73 -1.59 4.58
C ILE A 115 4.01 -2.92 4.67
N GLY A 116 3.45 -3.22 5.82
CA GLY A 116 2.60 -4.39 6.04
C GLY A 116 1.16 -3.98 6.29
N ILE A 117 0.24 -4.67 5.65
CA ILE A 117 -1.20 -4.43 5.82
C ILE A 117 -1.72 -5.44 6.84
N LEU A 118 -2.18 -4.94 7.97
CA LEU A 118 -2.69 -5.77 9.07
C LEU A 118 -4.15 -6.15 8.87
N LYS A 119 -4.92 -5.29 8.23
CA LYS A 119 -6.34 -5.52 8.00
C LYS A 119 -6.80 -4.75 6.78
N ALA A 120 -7.50 -5.42 5.89
CA ALA A 120 -8.06 -4.82 4.68
C ALA A 120 -9.32 -5.55 4.25
N LYS A 121 -10.13 -4.86 3.46
CA LYS A 121 -11.26 -5.46 2.74
C LYS A 121 -10.92 -5.51 1.26
N PHE A 122 -11.39 -6.54 0.58
CA PHE A 122 -11.17 -6.73 -0.86
C PHE A 122 -12.52 -6.74 -1.58
N ARG A 123 -12.54 -6.06 -2.74
CA ARG A 123 -13.72 -5.99 -3.61
C ARG A 123 -13.40 -6.28 -5.06
#